data_68c20cc6248bd8b33955bd4e52ee31d4
#
_entry.id   68c20cc6248bd8b33955bd4e52ee31d4
#
_cell.length_a   1.000
_cell.length_b   1.000
_cell.length_c   1.000
_cell.angle_alpha   90.00
_cell.angle_beta   90.00
_cell.angle_gamma   90.00
#
_symmetry.space_group_name_H-M   'P 1'
#
loop_
_entity.id
_entity.type
_entity.pdbx_description
1 polymer ?
#
loop_
_entity_poly.entity_id
_entity_poly.type
_entity_poly.pdbx_seq_one_letter_code
_entity_poly.pdbx_strand_id
1 'polypeptide(L)'
;MNEIVKVNAQELKSFGEKNFAPNVVYQSSEIKVVLAYFKKGQFIPVHTPAVDLVLYILEGEAAVVAGDERLTAAKDDLIIIPKGAKRGVKALTELTILHVVQPPPAAEDHNEVHAKLAQGRFE
;
A
#
# COMPACT_ATOMS: atom_id res chain seq x y z
N MET A 1 -5.74 4.23 27.51
CA MET A 1 -6.86 3.68 26.75
C MET A 1 -6.80 4.17 25.33
N ASN A 2 -6.99 3.28 24.37
CA ASN A 2 -6.95 3.64 22.96
C ASN A 2 -8.32 4.17 22.52
N GLU A 3 -8.29 5.23 21.74
CA GLU A 3 -9.52 5.76 21.17
C GLU A 3 -9.99 4.90 20.02
N ILE A 4 -11.30 4.83 19.84
CA ILE A 4 -11.90 4.16 18.69
C ILE A 4 -11.77 5.10 17.50
N VAL A 5 -11.35 4.55 16.35
CA VAL A 5 -11.20 5.31 15.12
C VAL A 5 -12.26 4.84 14.13
N LYS A 6 -13.02 5.79 13.59
CA LYS A 6 -13.94 5.54 12.49
C LYS A 6 -13.68 6.56 11.40
N VAL A 7 -13.40 6.08 10.20
CA VAL A 7 -13.20 6.94 9.04
C VAL A 7 -13.97 6.39 7.85
N ASN A 8 -14.19 7.24 6.86
CA ASN A 8 -14.82 6.84 5.60
C ASN A 8 -13.80 7.02 4.49
N ALA A 9 -13.53 5.94 3.76
CA ALA A 9 -12.49 5.96 2.73
C ALA A 9 -12.77 6.97 1.61
N GLN A 10 -14.04 7.16 1.25
CA GLN A 10 -14.42 8.13 0.21
C GLN A 10 -14.20 9.57 0.69
N GLU A 11 -14.54 9.85 1.95
CA GLU A 11 -14.38 11.18 2.52
C GLU A 11 -12.91 11.57 2.68
N LEU A 12 -12.04 10.58 2.90
CA LEU A 12 -10.61 10.81 3.05
C LEU A 12 -9.87 10.84 1.70
N LYS A 13 -10.56 10.54 0.61
CA LYS A 13 -9.91 10.43 -0.70
C LYS A 13 -9.15 11.71 -1.07
N SER A 14 -7.86 11.54 -1.35
CA SER A 14 -6.97 12.62 -1.73
C SER A 14 -5.84 12.04 -2.57
N PHE A 15 -5.54 12.67 -3.69
CA PHE A 15 -4.51 12.20 -4.61
C PHE A 15 -3.27 13.06 -4.51
N GLY A 16 -2.09 12.43 -4.57
CA GLY A 16 -0.84 13.14 -4.71
C GLY A 16 -0.59 13.51 -6.16
N GLU A 17 0.07 14.63 -6.41
CA GLU A 17 0.37 15.05 -7.78
C GLU A 17 1.36 14.11 -8.46
N LYS A 18 2.45 13.78 -7.77
CA LYS A 18 3.55 13.01 -8.34
C LYS A 18 3.52 11.55 -7.91
N ASN A 19 3.30 11.31 -6.63
CA ASN A 19 3.32 9.97 -6.05
C ASN A 19 1.98 9.67 -5.40
N PHE A 20 1.73 8.38 -5.14
CA PHE A 20 0.53 7.96 -4.42
C PHE A 20 0.43 8.68 -3.06
N ALA A 21 -0.78 8.77 -2.54
CA ALA A 21 -1.05 9.46 -1.28
C ALA A 21 -1.44 8.45 -0.19
N PRO A 22 -0.53 8.12 0.73
CA PRO A 22 -0.87 7.28 1.88
C PRO A 22 -1.54 8.13 2.96
N ASN A 23 -2.59 7.60 3.57
CA ASN A 23 -3.24 8.20 4.72
C ASN A 23 -3.19 7.20 5.86
N VAL A 24 -2.34 7.45 6.86
CA VAL A 24 -2.21 6.58 8.01
C VAL A 24 -3.41 6.80 8.93
N VAL A 25 -4.30 5.83 8.96
CA VAL A 25 -5.55 5.90 9.73
C VAL A 25 -5.31 5.56 11.19
N TYR A 26 -4.42 4.60 11.43
CA TYR A 26 -4.12 4.12 12.77
C TYR A 26 -2.73 3.50 12.79
N GLN A 27 -2.02 3.71 13.88
CA GLN A 27 -0.72 3.07 14.08
C GLN A 27 -0.49 2.82 15.57
N SER A 28 -0.05 1.61 15.88
CA SER A 28 0.40 1.22 17.22
C SER A 28 1.77 0.56 17.09
N SER A 29 2.30 0.01 18.18
CA SER A 29 3.54 -0.76 18.13
C SER A 29 3.38 -2.09 17.38
N GLU A 30 2.16 -2.53 17.14
CA GLU A 30 1.86 -3.84 16.57
C GLU A 30 1.34 -3.79 15.15
N ILE A 31 0.65 -2.71 14.77
CA ILE A 31 -0.08 -2.66 13.51
C ILE A 31 -0.09 -1.24 12.94
N LYS A 32 -0.09 -1.16 11.61
CA LYS A 32 -0.27 0.11 10.90
C LYS A 32 -1.35 -0.06 9.84
N VAL A 33 -2.37 0.79 9.90
CA VAL A 33 -3.51 0.76 8.97
C VAL A 33 -3.46 2.00 8.09
N VAL A 34 -3.41 1.79 6.79
CA VAL A 34 -3.26 2.87 5.80
C VAL A 34 -4.34 2.75 4.73
N LEU A 35 -4.98 3.89 4.41
CA LEU A 35 -5.75 4.02 3.19
C LEU A 35 -4.86 4.74 2.19
N ALA A 36 -4.61 4.13 1.05
CA ALA A 36 -3.73 4.70 0.04
C ALA A 36 -4.49 4.97 -1.25
N TYR A 37 -4.24 6.13 -1.82
CA TYR A 37 -4.94 6.64 -3.01
C TYR A 37 -3.94 6.88 -4.14
N PHE A 38 -4.31 6.44 -5.34
CA PHE A 38 -3.41 6.47 -6.49
C PHE A 38 -4.13 7.04 -7.69
N LYS A 39 -3.51 7.96 -8.39
CA LYS A 39 -3.88 8.26 -9.77
C LYS A 39 -3.37 7.13 -10.65
N LYS A 40 -3.98 6.94 -11.81
CA LYS A 40 -3.51 5.96 -12.78
C LYS A 40 -2.01 6.10 -13.02
N GLY A 41 -1.28 4.99 -12.91
CA GLY A 41 0.16 4.94 -13.13
C GLY A 41 1.01 5.17 -11.90
N GLN A 42 0.45 5.69 -10.81
CA GLN A 42 1.20 5.82 -9.56
C GLN A 42 1.37 4.45 -8.90
N PHE A 43 2.37 4.31 -8.07
CA PHE A 43 2.72 2.98 -7.56
C PHE A 43 3.44 3.03 -6.21
N ILE A 44 3.33 1.93 -5.48
CA ILE A 44 4.23 1.59 -4.38
C ILE A 44 5.30 0.69 -5.00
N PRO A 45 6.57 1.10 -5.01
CA PRO A 45 7.63 0.30 -5.64
C PRO A 45 7.77 -1.08 -5.00
N VAL A 46 8.27 -2.03 -5.79
CA VAL A 46 8.58 -3.36 -5.30
C VAL A 46 9.70 -3.26 -4.26
N HIS A 47 9.46 -3.83 -3.10
CA HIS A 47 10.40 -3.86 -1.98
C HIS A 47 10.11 -5.07 -1.10
N THR A 48 10.99 -5.34 -0.15
CA THR A 48 10.89 -6.54 0.69
C THR A 48 11.00 -6.17 2.17
N PRO A 49 9.93 -5.60 2.75
CA PRO A 49 9.97 -5.25 4.17
C PRO A 49 9.73 -6.47 5.06
N ALA A 50 10.18 -6.39 6.29
CA ALA A 50 10.05 -7.47 7.27
C ALA A 50 8.68 -7.41 7.98
N VAL A 51 7.61 -7.34 7.22
CA VAL A 51 6.23 -7.22 7.74
C VAL A 51 5.26 -8.06 6.92
N ASP A 52 4.20 -8.54 7.57
CA ASP A 52 3.06 -9.13 6.87
C ASP A 52 2.19 -8.01 6.31
N LEU A 53 1.61 -8.23 5.15
CA LEU A 53 0.72 -7.27 4.50
C LEU A 53 -0.64 -7.89 4.22
N VAL A 54 -1.69 -7.17 4.61
CA VAL A 54 -3.05 -7.40 4.15
C VAL A 54 -3.38 -6.26 3.19
N LEU A 55 -3.71 -6.61 1.96
CA LEU A 55 -4.04 -5.66 0.90
C LEU A 55 -5.45 -5.92 0.43
N TYR A 56 -6.31 -4.91 0.49
CA TYR A 56 -7.69 -4.99 0.03
C TYR A 56 -7.96 -3.87 -0.96
N ILE A 57 -8.48 -4.23 -2.13
CA ILE A 57 -8.80 -3.26 -3.18
C ILE A 57 -10.20 -2.72 -2.93
N LEU A 58 -10.30 -1.43 -2.60
CA LEU A 58 -11.59 -0.77 -2.36
C LEU A 58 -12.20 -0.23 -3.64
N GLU A 59 -11.37 0.29 -4.55
CA GLU A 59 -11.80 0.81 -5.84
C GLU A 59 -10.67 0.66 -6.85
N GLY A 60 -11.03 0.44 -8.10
CA GLY A 60 -10.09 0.43 -9.22
C GLY A 60 -9.43 -0.90 -9.47
N GLU A 61 -8.36 -0.86 -10.25
CA GLU A 61 -7.60 -2.04 -10.65
C GLU A 61 -6.11 -1.78 -10.46
N ALA A 62 -5.39 -2.82 -10.08
CA ALA A 62 -3.96 -2.74 -9.79
C ALA A 62 -3.21 -3.94 -10.36
N ALA A 63 -1.96 -3.68 -10.75
CA ALA A 63 -0.97 -4.73 -10.99
C ALA A 63 -0.21 -4.90 -9.67
N VAL A 64 -0.16 -6.12 -9.16
CA VAL A 64 0.45 -6.43 -7.86
C VAL A 64 1.57 -7.42 -8.03
N VAL A 65 2.74 -7.11 -7.50
CA VAL A 65 3.83 -8.05 -7.35
C VAL A 65 3.74 -8.64 -5.96
N ALA A 66 3.64 -9.96 -5.87
CA ALA A 66 3.50 -10.68 -4.60
C ALA A 66 4.43 -11.89 -4.64
N GLY A 67 5.61 -11.76 -4.00
CA GLY A 67 6.66 -12.76 -4.12
C GLY A 67 7.12 -12.87 -5.57
N ASP A 68 7.06 -14.09 -6.12
CA ASP A 68 7.42 -14.33 -7.53
C ASP A 68 6.23 -14.21 -8.49
N GLU A 69 5.05 -13.90 -7.97
CA GLU A 69 3.85 -13.81 -8.78
C GLU A 69 3.55 -12.38 -9.18
N ARG A 70 2.94 -12.23 -10.35
CA ARG A 70 2.40 -10.96 -10.82
C ARG A 70 0.91 -11.14 -11.02
N LEU A 71 0.14 -10.38 -10.25
CA LEU A 71 -1.32 -10.51 -10.18
C LEU A 71 -1.97 -9.25 -10.69
N THR A 72 -3.17 -9.39 -11.25
CA THR A 72 -4.06 -8.25 -11.48
C THR A 72 -5.16 -8.34 -10.44
N ALA A 73 -5.37 -7.26 -9.71
CA ALA A 73 -6.37 -7.19 -8.65
C ALA A 73 -7.38 -6.10 -8.94
N ALA A 74 -8.63 -6.33 -8.58
CA ALA A 74 -9.71 -5.39 -8.79
C ALA A 74 -10.53 -5.26 -7.50
N LYS A 75 -11.54 -4.39 -7.54
CA LYS A 75 -12.41 -4.11 -6.39
C LYS A 75 -12.84 -5.41 -5.71
N ASP A 76 -12.71 -5.41 -4.39
CA ASP A 76 -13.05 -6.50 -3.47
C ASP A 76 -12.07 -7.68 -3.45
N ASP A 77 -10.98 -7.61 -4.21
CA ASP A 77 -9.92 -8.61 -4.09
C ASP A 77 -9.12 -8.38 -2.80
N LEU A 78 -8.81 -9.48 -2.14
CA LEU A 78 -8.01 -9.51 -0.92
C LEU A 78 -6.73 -10.30 -1.17
N ILE A 79 -5.59 -9.70 -0.87
CA ILE A 79 -4.29 -10.34 -1.07
C ILE A 79 -3.52 -10.29 0.26
N ILE A 80 -2.99 -11.43 0.67
CA ILE A 80 -2.14 -11.52 1.85
C ILE A 80 -0.72 -11.84 1.38
N ILE A 81 0.23 -11.01 1.77
CA ILE A 81 1.64 -11.19 1.41
C ILE A 81 2.45 -11.31 2.70
N PRO A 82 2.97 -12.52 2.98
CA PRO A 82 3.73 -12.74 4.21
C PRO A 82 5.04 -11.95 4.25
N LYS A 83 5.50 -11.69 5.45
CA LYS A 83 6.79 -11.09 5.73
C LYS A 83 7.91 -11.82 4.95
N GLY A 84 8.85 -11.06 4.39
CA GLY A 84 9.96 -11.61 3.62
C GLY A 84 9.68 -11.78 2.13
N ALA A 85 8.42 -11.74 1.72
CA ALA A 85 8.07 -11.79 0.30
C ALA A 85 8.06 -10.37 -0.28
N LYS A 86 8.64 -10.20 -1.46
CA LYS A 86 8.63 -8.88 -2.10
C LYS A 86 7.22 -8.50 -2.53
N ARG A 87 6.95 -7.21 -2.57
CA ARG A 87 5.63 -6.66 -2.88
C ARG A 87 5.73 -5.31 -3.56
N GLY A 88 4.78 -5.05 -4.44
CA GLY A 88 4.60 -3.76 -5.09
C GLY A 88 3.19 -3.64 -5.63
N VAL A 89 2.69 -2.42 -5.75
CA VAL A 89 1.34 -2.15 -6.24
C VAL A 89 1.40 -1.01 -7.23
N LYS A 90 0.88 -1.21 -8.43
CA LYS A 90 0.81 -0.16 -9.44
C LYS A 90 -0.63 0.03 -9.88
N ALA A 91 -1.09 1.27 -9.85
CA ALA A 91 -2.46 1.60 -10.24
C ALA A 91 -2.64 1.54 -11.76
N LEU A 92 -3.55 0.69 -12.22
CA LEU A 92 -3.92 0.61 -13.63
C LEU A 92 -5.04 1.58 -13.96
N THR A 93 -5.81 1.98 -12.97
CA THR A 93 -6.82 3.03 -13.00
C THR A 93 -6.64 3.87 -11.76
N GLU A 94 -7.51 4.84 -11.50
CA GLU A 94 -7.58 5.41 -10.15
C GLU A 94 -7.83 4.26 -9.18
N LEU A 95 -7.13 4.28 -8.06
CA LEU A 95 -7.09 3.14 -7.16
C LEU A 95 -7.15 3.60 -5.70
N THR A 96 -7.96 2.89 -4.91
CA THR A 96 -7.99 3.04 -3.46
C THR A 96 -7.79 1.68 -2.82
N ILE A 97 -6.82 1.58 -1.94
CA ILE A 97 -6.52 0.33 -1.23
C ILE A 97 -6.54 0.53 0.28
N LEU A 98 -6.91 -0.54 0.97
CA LEU A 98 -6.66 -0.69 2.39
C LEU A 98 -5.38 -1.52 2.53
N HIS A 99 -4.43 -0.99 3.28
CA HIS A 99 -3.09 -1.53 3.43
C HIS A 99 -2.82 -1.67 4.92
N VAL A 100 -2.74 -2.91 5.40
CA VAL A 100 -2.52 -3.19 6.83
C VAL A 100 -1.22 -3.98 6.95
N VAL A 101 -0.30 -3.48 7.75
CA VAL A 101 0.99 -4.14 7.98
C VAL A 101 1.21 -4.45 9.45
N GLN A 102 1.86 -5.56 9.71
CA GLN A 102 2.17 -6.05 11.06
C GLN A 102 3.55 -6.69 11.06
N PRO A 103 4.49 -6.18 11.85
CA PRO A 103 4.44 -4.92 12.60
C PRO A 103 4.56 -3.71 11.71
N PRO A 104 4.50 -2.47 12.23
CA PRO A 104 4.80 -1.29 11.44
C PRO A 104 6.21 -1.39 10.88
N PRO A 105 6.44 -1.00 9.61
CA PRO A 105 7.77 -1.10 9.02
C PRO A 105 8.76 -0.19 9.74
N ALA A 106 10.02 -0.66 9.82
CA ALA A 106 11.11 0.14 10.33
C ALA A 106 11.53 1.18 9.29
N ALA A 107 12.29 2.19 9.72
CA ALA A 107 12.75 3.24 8.81
C ALA A 107 13.52 2.68 7.62
N GLU A 108 14.39 1.69 7.85
CA GLU A 108 15.18 1.05 6.79
C GLU A 108 14.33 0.32 5.75
N ASP A 109 13.12 -0.13 6.11
CA ASP A 109 12.21 -0.78 5.18
C ASP A 109 11.68 0.19 4.12
N HIS A 110 11.74 1.49 4.41
CA HIS A 110 11.28 2.53 3.48
C HIS A 110 12.39 3.07 2.58
N ASN A 111 13.65 2.75 2.83
CA ASN A 111 14.77 3.28 2.06
C ASN A 111 14.68 2.89 0.57
N GLU A 112 14.38 1.64 0.29
CA GLU A 112 14.24 1.15 -1.08
C GLU A 112 13.05 1.81 -1.78
N VAL A 113 11.94 1.98 -1.05
CA VAL A 113 10.74 2.64 -1.58
C VAL A 113 11.06 4.09 -1.99
N HIS A 114 11.69 4.85 -1.10
CA HIS A 114 12.04 6.24 -1.38
C HIS A 114 12.99 6.35 -2.57
N ALA A 115 14.01 5.49 -2.64
CA ALA A 115 14.98 5.50 -3.73
C ALA A 115 14.31 5.22 -5.08
N LYS A 116 13.46 4.21 -5.15
CA LYS A 116 12.76 3.85 -6.38
C LYS A 116 11.74 4.89 -6.80
N LEU A 117 11.01 5.49 -5.84
CA LEU A 117 10.07 6.57 -6.15
C LEU A 117 10.82 7.77 -6.75
N ALA A 118 11.98 8.12 -6.19
CA ALA A 118 12.80 9.23 -6.71
C ALA A 118 13.28 8.96 -8.13
N GLN A 119 13.45 7.70 -8.51
CA GLN A 119 13.90 7.28 -9.84
C GLN A 119 12.74 6.94 -10.78
N GLY A 120 11.51 6.97 -10.31
CA GLY A 120 10.34 6.57 -11.10
C GLY A 120 10.30 5.07 -11.40
N ARG A 121 10.94 4.25 -10.58
CA ARG A 121 11.05 2.78 -10.79
C ARG A 121 10.07 2.01 -9.96
N PHE A 122 9.20 1.23 -10.63
CA PHE A 122 8.31 0.30 -9.95
C PHE A 122 9.09 -0.95 -9.48
N GLU A 123 9.88 -1.52 -10.32
CA GLU A 123 10.70 -2.70 -10.04
C GLU A 123 12.20 -2.36 -10.05
#